data_52cba024d940bb65790cb7a0d66ff8b2
#
_entry.id   52cba024d940bb65790cb7a0d66ff8b2
#
_cell.length_a   1.000
_cell.length_b   1.000
_cell.length_c   1.000
_cell.angle_alpha   90.00
_cell.angle_beta   90.00
_cell.angle_gamma   90.00
#
_symmetry.space_group_name_H-M   'P 1'
#
loop_
_entity.id
_entity.type
_entity.pdbx_description
1 polymer ?
#
loop_
_entity_poly.entity_id
_entity_poly.type
_entity_poly.pdbx_seq_one_letter_code
_entity_poly.pdbx_strand_id
1 'polypeptide(L)'
;MRIGLETWYPIGEQWRIGSGLAYTHLTRKITTIYNRGNLQETIIASYLGIPLEVSRVLWSRRRWSFYASAGAMIEFNLKSKLQEKADVRIINIKEFKDRRPQFSALGRLGLQYNVIDRIGIYLEPGASYYFHNGADDNIYMSHPFRFDINLGIKINLGK
;
A
#
# COMPACT_ATOMS: atom_id res chain seq x y z
N MET A 1 -2.12 6.23 -0.02
CA MET A 1 -2.97 5.74 1.09
C MET A 1 -3.39 4.31 0.76
N ARG A 2 -3.30 3.43 1.73
CA ARG A 2 -3.66 2.02 1.60
C ARG A 2 -4.72 1.70 2.65
N ILE A 3 -5.72 0.90 2.27
CA ILE A 3 -6.76 0.43 3.18
C ILE A 3 -6.72 -1.09 3.16
N GLY A 4 -6.69 -1.71 4.35
CA GLY A 4 -6.52 -3.15 4.48
C GLY A 4 -7.46 -3.82 5.48
N LEU A 5 -7.68 -5.10 5.24
CA LEU A 5 -8.26 -6.05 6.17
C LEU A 5 -7.23 -7.15 6.41
N GLU A 6 -6.74 -7.27 7.63
CA GLU A 6 -5.66 -8.18 7.99
C GLU A 6 -6.08 -9.14 9.10
N THR A 7 -5.54 -10.33 9.02
CA THR A 7 -5.75 -11.39 10.00
C THR A 7 -4.39 -11.77 10.59
N TRP A 8 -4.31 -11.80 11.91
CA TRP A 8 -3.07 -12.02 12.63
C TRP A 8 -3.16 -13.21 13.57
N TYR A 9 -2.15 -14.05 13.53
CA TYR A 9 -2.00 -15.24 14.36
C TYR A 9 -0.77 -15.08 15.27
N PRO A 10 -0.92 -15.23 16.60
CA PRO A 10 0.21 -15.18 17.52
C PRO A 10 1.06 -16.45 17.39
N ILE A 11 2.38 -16.28 17.24
CA ILE A 11 3.38 -17.37 17.20
C ILE A 11 4.27 -17.39 18.44
N GLY A 12 3.97 -16.55 19.40
CA GLY A 12 4.67 -16.40 20.68
C GLY A 12 4.06 -15.27 21.51
N GLU A 13 4.71 -14.93 22.62
CA GLU A 13 4.19 -13.89 23.52
C GLU A 13 4.16 -12.50 22.87
N GLN A 14 5.16 -12.20 22.04
CA GLN A 14 5.30 -10.87 21.41
C GLN A 14 5.25 -10.92 19.89
N TRP A 15 5.35 -12.10 19.28
CA TRP A 15 5.43 -12.27 17.84
C TRP A 15 4.10 -12.71 17.25
N ARG A 16 3.79 -12.16 16.09
CA ARG A 16 2.59 -12.48 15.32
C ARG A 16 2.95 -12.59 13.85
N ILE A 17 2.29 -13.49 13.15
CA ILE A 17 2.31 -13.58 11.69
C ILE A 17 0.95 -13.16 11.15
N GLY A 18 0.93 -12.42 10.07
CA GLY A 18 -0.30 -11.91 9.51
C GLY A 18 -0.31 -11.90 8.00
N SER A 19 -1.50 -11.96 7.46
CA SER A 19 -1.80 -11.80 6.06
C SER A 19 -3.16 -11.14 5.91
N GLY A 20 -3.53 -10.75 4.68
CA GLY A 20 -4.80 -10.09 4.45
C GLY A 20 -4.97 -9.62 3.02
N LEU A 21 -5.86 -8.64 2.87
CA LEU A 21 -6.12 -7.94 1.62
C LEU A 21 -5.91 -6.45 1.83
N ALA A 22 -5.16 -5.82 0.96
CA ALA A 22 -4.88 -4.40 0.97
C ALA A 22 -5.26 -3.76 -0.37
N TYR A 23 -6.08 -2.73 -0.33
CA TYR A 23 -6.40 -1.92 -1.49
C TYR A 23 -5.56 -0.65 -1.49
N THR A 24 -4.80 -0.43 -2.55
CA THR A 24 -3.94 0.73 -2.74
C THR A 24 -4.46 1.58 -3.89
N HIS A 25 -4.75 2.84 -3.59
CA HIS A 25 -5.08 3.84 -4.62
C HIS A 25 -3.93 4.84 -4.74
N LEU A 26 -3.39 4.96 -5.95
CA LEU A 26 -2.28 5.84 -6.28
C LEU A 26 -2.69 6.85 -7.33
N THR A 27 -2.36 8.10 -7.08
CA THR A 27 -2.50 9.18 -8.07
C THR A 27 -1.14 9.86 -8.19
N ARG A 28 -0.59 9.89 -9.39
CA ARG A 28 0.64 10.60 -9.73
C ARG A 28 0.32 11.67 -10.76
N LYS A 29 0.72 12.89 -10.48
CA LYS A 29 0.63 14.02 -11.41
C LYS A 29 2.05 14.36 -11.87
N ILE A 30 2.28 14.40 -13.16
CA ILE A 30 3.52 14.83 -13.80
C ILE A 30 3.15 16.09 -14.60
N THR A 31 3.78 17.21 -14.28
CA THR A 31 3.60 18.45 -15.04
C THR A 31 4.90 18.71 -15.80
N THR A 32 4.83 18.65 -17.12
CA THR A 32 5.95 18.99 -18.00
C THR A 32 5.67 20.37 -18.58
N ILE A 33 6.53 21.34 -18.25
CA ILE A 33 6.43 22.72 -18.72
C ILE A 33 7.19 22.81 -20.06
N TYR A 34 6.46 23.09 -21.13
CA TYR A 34 7.06 23.42 -22.43
C TYR A 34 6.91 24.93 -22.70
N ASN A 35 7.83 25.50 -23.48
CA ASN A 35 7.80 26.92 -23.88
C ASN A 35 6.50 27.36 -24.61
N ARG A 36 5.62 26.43 -24.96
CA ARG A 36 4.35 26.68 -25.66
C ARG A 36 3.10 26.12 -24.98
N GLY A 37 3.19 25.74 -23.69
CA GLY A 37 2.04 25.22 -22.94
C GLY A 37 2.43 24.20 -21.88
N ASN A 38 1.57 23.97 -20.91
CA ASN A 38 1.77 23.00 -19.83
C ASN A 38 1.08 21.68 -20.21
N LEU A 39 1.86 20.60 -20.34
CA LEU A 39 1.33 19.25 -20.46
C LEU A 39 1.23 18.64 -19.06
N GLN A 40 0.03 18.27 -18.64
CA GLN A 40 -0.22 17.65 -17.35
C GLN A 40 -0.67 16.21 -17.57
N GLU A 41 0.17 15.26 -17.16
CA GLU A 41 -0.14 13.83 -17.16
C GLU A 41 -0.57 13.41 -15.77
N THR A 42 -1.74 12.81 -15.66
CA THR A 42 -2.24 12.24 -14.40
C THR A 42 -2.37 10.73 -14.57
N ILE A 43 -1.59 9.98 -13.81
CA ILE A 43 -1.67 8.54 -13.76
C ILE A 43 -2.43 8.14 -12.49
N ILE A 44 -3.51 7.41 -12.67
CA ILE A 44 -4.33 6.86 -11.59
C ILE A 44 -4.24 5.35 -11.68
N ALA A 45 -3.78 4.71 -10.62
CA ALA A 45 -3.66 3.26 -10.56
C ALA A 45 -4.25 2.70 -9.27
N SER A 46 -4.93 1.58 -9.39
CA SER A 46 -5.52 0.84 -8.26
C SER A 46 -4.95 -0.57 -8.22
N TYR A 47 -4.50 -0.99 -7.05
CA TYR A 47 -3.90 -2.29 -6.81
C TYR A 47 -4.61 -3.03 -5.69
N LEU A 48 -4.70 -4.34 -5.84
CA LEU A 48 -5.07 -5.26 -4.76
C LEU A 48 -3.82 -6.00 -4.33
N GLY A 49 -3.46 -5.89 -3.06
CA GLY A 49 -2.27 -6.48 -2.48
C GLY A 49 -2.62 -7.59 -1.48
N ILE A 50 -1.74 -8.57 -1.40
CA ILE A 50 -1.76 -9.63 -0.38
C ILE A 50 -0.44 -9.49 0.39
N PRO A 51 -0.45 -8.92 1.61
CA PRO A 51 0.71 -8.85 2.47
C PRO A 51 0.95 -10.18 3.18
N LEU A 52 2.20 -10.50 3.44
CA LEU A 52 2.65 -11.52 4.39
C LEU A 52 3.67 -10.87 5.31
N GLU A 53 3.33 -10.75 6.57
CA GLU A 53 4.10 -9.96 7.53
C GLU A 53 4.34 -10.72 8.83
N VAL A 54 5.46 -10.40 9.45
CA VAL A 54 5.75 -10.76 10.84
C VAL A 54 5.77 -9.46 11.64
N SER A 55 5.11 -9.44 12.78
CA SER A 55 5.12 -8.29 13.67
C SER A 55 5.58 -8.68 15.08
N ARG A 56 6.22 -7.72 15.73
CA ARG A 56 6.55 -7.79 17.15
C ARG A 56 5.82 -6.70 17.91
N VAL A 57 5.07 -7.12 18.92
CA VAL A 57 4.43 -6.19 19.85
C VAL A 57 5.49 -5.60 20.76
N LEU A 58 5.68 -4.29 20.70
CA LEU A 58 6.67 -3.55 21.48
C LEU A 58 6.07 -3.07 22.80
N TRP A 59 4.79 -2.75 22.78
CA TRP A 59 4.06 -2.30 23.95
C TRP A 59 2.57 -2.60 23.79
N SER A 60 1.91 -3.03 24.86
CA SER A 60 0.48 -3.27 24.89
C SER A 60 -0.08 -2.88 26.25
N ARG A 61 -1.13 -2.09 26.26
CA ARG A 61 -1.83 -1.69 27.49
C ARG A 61 -3.31 -1.52 27.23
N ARG A 62 -4.11 -2.27 27.96
CA ARG A 62 -5.57 -2.30 27.81
C ARG A 62 -5.97 -2.61 26.37
N ARG A 63 -6.52 -1.63 25.66
CA ARG A 63 -6.99 -1.74 24.27
C ARG A 63 -5.98 -1.27 23.23
N TRP A 64 -4.86 -0.68 23.64
CA TRP A 64 -3.84 -0.14 22.77
C TRP A 64 -2.67 -1.11 22.62
N SER A 65 -2.19 -1.25 21.42
CA SER A 65 -0.95 -1.99 21.12
C SER A 65 -0.10 -1.21 20.13
N PHE A 66 1.18 -1.08 20.43
CA PHE A 66 2.20 -0.54 19.55
C PHE A 66 3.13 -1.67 19.12
N TYR A 67 3.41 -1.77 17.84
CA TYR A 67 4.18 -2.87 17.26
C TYR A 67 5.00 -2.39 16.06
N ALA A 68 6.00 -3.19 15.70
CA ALA A 68 6.72 -3.08 14.45
C ALA A 68 6.43 -4.32 13.61
N SER A 69 6.28 -4.16 12.31
CA SER A 69 6.11 -5.25 11.36
C SER A 69 7.07 -5.12 10.19
N ALA A 70 7.43 -6.26 9.64
CA ALA A 70 8.19 -6.36 8.40
C ALA A 70 7.68 -7.56 7.60
N GLY A 71 7.76 -7.47 6.27
CA GLY A 71 7.29 -8.55 5.42
C GLY A 71 7.42 -8.26 3.95
N ALA A 72 6.67 -9.02 3.18
CA ALA A 72 6.57 -8.89 1.73
C ALA A 72 5.12 -8.74 1.32
N MET A 73 4.89 -8.16 0.16
CA MET A 73 3.57 -8.03 -0.41
C MET A 73 3.63 -8.28 -1.91
N ILE A 74 2.61 -8.95 -2.40
CA ILE A 74 2.33 -9.10 -3.83
C ILE A 74 1.12 -8.24 -4.16
N GLU A 75 1.25 -7.36 -5.15
CA GLU A 75 0.19 -6.46 -5.60
C GLU A 75 -0.18 -6.76 -7.05
N PHE A 76 -1.48 -6.83 -7.31
CA PHE A 76 -2.06 -7.02 -8.64
C PHE A 76 -2.70 -5.72 -9.10
N ASN A 77 -2.37 -5.27 -10.30
CA ASN A 77 -2.99 -4.10 -10.89
C ASN A 77 -4.44 -4.43 -11.27
N LEU A 78 -5.39 -3.71 -10.70
CA LEU A 78 -6.80 -3.82 -11.04
C LEU A 78 -7.17 -2.92 -12.21
N LYS A 79 -6.67 -1.66 -12.19
CA LYS A 79 -6.97 -0.65 -13.20
C LYS A 79 -5.93 0.45 -13.18
N SER A 80 -5.45 0.81 -14.36
CA SER A 80 -4.60 1.99 -14.55
C SER A 80 -5.18 2.87 -15.64
N LYS A 81 -5.23 4.18 -15.37
CA LYS A 81 -5.67 5.21 -16.30
C LYS A 81 -4.61 6.27 -16.43
N LEU A 82 -4.23 6.58 -17.66
CA LEU A 82 -3.42 7.73 -18.00
C LEU A 82 -4.35 8.81 -18.57
N GLN A 83 -4.37 9.99 -17.97
CA GLN A 83 -5.09 11.16 -18.45
C GLN A 83 -4.05 12.22 -18.84
N GLU A 84 -4.04 12.57 -20.12
CA GLU A 84 -3.23 13.67 -20.65
C GLU A 84 -4.09 14.92 -20.78
N LYS A 85 -3.67 16.02 -20.17
CA LYS A 85 -4.30 17.33 -20.29
C LYS A 85 -3.28 18.32 -20.85
N ALA A 86 -3.63 18.96 -21.97
CA ALA A 86 -2.92 20.13 -22.46
C ALA A 86 -3.80 21.36 -22.25
N ASP A 87 -3.25 22.36 -21.60
CA ASP A 87 -3.91 23.58 -21.13
C ASP A 87 -5.19 23.31 -20.31
N VAL A 88 -6.33 23.23 -20.85
CA VAL A 88 -7.62 23.03 -20.13
C VAL A 88 -8.39 21.84 -20.69
N ARG A 89 -7.91 21.20 -21.76
CA ARG A 89 -8.64 20.12 -22.45
C ARG A 89 -7.97 18.78 -22.22
N ILE A 90 -8.79 17.76 -21.91
CA ILE A 90 -8.35 16.36 -21.90
C ILE A 90 -8.16 15.95 -23.36
N ILE A 91 -6.90 15.58 -23.72
CA ILE A 91 -6.56 15.20 -25.10
C ILE A 91 -6.67 13.68 -25.28
N ASN A 92 -6.31 12.91 -24.26
CA ASN A 92 -6.27 11.47 -24.38
C ASN A 92 -6.53 10.78 -23.03
N ILE A 93 -7.24 9.66 -23.07
CA ILE A 93 -7.44 8.77 -21.94
C ILE A 93 -7.06 7.36 -22.41
N LYS A 94 -5.93 6.84 -21.94
CA LYS A 94 -5.54 5.47 -22.18
C LYS A 94 -5.76 4.65 -20.91
N GLU A 95 -6.53 3.58 -21.02
CA GLU A 95 -6.63 2.56 -19.98
C GLU A 95 -5.69 1.42 -20.35
N PHE A 96 -4.82 1.05 -19.41
CA PHE A 96 -3.99 -0.13 -19.55
C PHE A 96 -4.04 -0.94 -18.26
N LYS A 97 -3.98 -2.23 -18.42
CA LYS A 97 -3.95 -3.18 -17.33
C LYS A 97 -2.63 -3.96 -17.42
N ASP A 98 -1.70 -3.59 -16.56
CA ASP A 98 -0.50 -4.42 -16.40
C ASP A 98 -0.90 -5.67 -15.62
N ARG A 99 -0.73 -6.83 -16.24
CA ARG A 99 -1.07 -8.13 -15.63
C ARG A 99 0.07 -8.70 -14.78
N ARG A 100 1.23 -8.07 -14.77
CA ARG A 100 2.38 -8.55 -14.02
C ARG A 100 2.22 -8.21 -12.54
N PRO A 101 2.37 -9.18 -11.64
CA PRO A 101 2.35 -8.90 -10.22
C PRO A 101 3.53 -8.03 -9.81
N GLN A 102 3.30 -7.14 -8.87
CA GLN A 102 4.32 -6.30 -8.27
C GLN A 102 4.70 -6.84 -6.90
N PHE A 103 5.98 -7.12 -6.70
CA PHE A 103 6.52 -7.56 -5.42
C PHE A 103 7.14 -6.37 -4.67
N SER A 104 6.92 -6.34 -3.36
CA SER A 104 7.54 -5.35 -2.49
C SER A 104 7.94 -5.95 -1.14
N ALA A 105 9.03 -5.43 -0.57
CA ALA A 105 9.36 -5.60 0.83
C ALA A 105 8.82 -4.39 1.60
N LEU A 106 8.35 -4.59 2.82
CA LEU A 106 7.74 -3.55 3.62
C LEU A 106 8.21 -3.60 5.07
N GLY A 107 8.26 -2.42 5.69
CA GLY A 107 8.52 -2.24 7.11
C GLY A 107 7.62 -1.15 7.66
N ARG A 108 6.96 -1.41 8.78
CA ARG A 108 5.95 -0.53 9.35
C ARG A 108 6.05 -0.42 10.86
N LEU A 109 5.62 0.70 11.39
CA LEU A 109 5.31 0.88 12.81
C LEU A 109 3.80 1.03 12.93
N GLY A 110 3.19 0.27 13.82
CA GLY A 110 1.75 0.22 13.92
C GLY A 110 1.23 0.59 15.30
N LEU A 111 0.15 1.36 15.29
CA LEU A 111 -0.67 1.60 16.47
C LEU A 111 -2.04 0.96 16.22
N GLN A 112 -2.44 0.05 17.10
CA GLN A 112 -3.72 -0.65 17.05
C GLN A 112 -4.55 -0.29 18.27
N TYR A 113 -5.83 -0.05 18.04
CA TYR A 113 -6.84 0.07 19.07
C TYR A 113 -7.85 -1.07 18.95
N ASN A 114 -7.93 -1.92 19.95
CA ASN A 114 -8.88 -3.03 19.98
C ASN A 114 -10.27 -2.50 20.38
N VAL A 115 -11.19 -2.51 19.44
CA VAL A 115 -12.59 -2.13 19.65
C VAL A 115 -13.28 -3.20 20.49
N ILE A 116 -13.03 -4.47 20.15
CA ILE A 116 -13.39 -5.67 20.90
C ILE A 116 -12.16 -6.59 20.97
N ASP A 117 -12.22 -7.67 21.75
CA ASP A 117 -11.06 -8.50 22.05
C ASP A 117 -10.32 -9.04 20.81
N ARG A 118 -11.04 -9.27 19.71
CA ARG A 118 -10.47 -9.85 18.50
C ARG A 118 -10.39 -8.89 17.32
N ILE A 119 -11.08 -7.76 17.37
CA ILE A 119 -11.14 -6.81 16.26
C ILE A 119 -10.59 -5.47 16.70
N GLY A 120 -9.60 -4.98 15.98
CA GLY A 120 -9.00 -3.67 16.17
C GLY A 120 -8.93 -2.88 14.88
N ILE A 121 -8.91 -1.57 15.03
CA ILE A 121 -8.54 -0.63 13.99
C ILE A 121 -7.06 -0.31 14.13
N TYR A 122 -6.38 -0.09 13.02
CA TYR A 122 -4.96 0.21 13.06
C TYR A 122 -4.56 1.36 12.14
N LEU A 123 -3.47 1.99 12.50
CA LEU A 123 -2.74 3.00 11.72
C LEU A 123 -1.28 2.58 11.65
N GLU A 124 -0.75 2.44 10.44
CA GLU A 124 0.62 1.99 10.18
C GLU A 124 1.34 2.91 9.20
N PRO A 125 2.06 3.93 9.67
CA PRO A 125 3.09 4.55 8.86
C PRO A 125 4.22 3.56 8.59
N GLY A 126 4.76 3.58 7.38
CA GLY A 126 5.82 2.68 6.99
C GLY A 126 6.47 3.02 5.67
N ALA A 127 7.36 2.13 5.27
CA ALA A 127 8.08 2.21 4.01
C ALA A 127 7.98 0.89 3.27
N SER A 128 7.91 0.98 1.97
CA SER A 128 7.88 -0.16 1.05
C SER A 128 8.94 0.01 -0.02
N TYR A 129 9.67 -1.06 -0.32
CA TYR A 129 10.61 -1.15 -1.42
C TYR A 129 10.04 -2.06 -2.50
N TYR A 130 9.85 -1.54 -3.69
CA TYR A 130 9.26 -2.25 -4.82
C TYR A 130 10.33 -2.84 -5.71
N PHE A 131 10.26 -4.15 -5.93
CA PHE A 131 11.19 -4.84 -6.81
C PHE A 131 10.81 -4.63 -8.28
N HIS A 132 11.82 -4.63 -9.14
CA HIS A 132 11.61 -4.52 -10.58
C HIS A 132 10.86 -5.76 -11.12
N ASN A 133 9.75 -5.55 -11.81
CA ASN A 133 8.93 -6.62 -12.40
C ASN A 133 9.05 -6.73 -13.93
N GLY A 134 10.00 -6.00 -14.54
CA GLY A 134 10.24 -5.99 -15.99
C GLY A 134 9.17 -5.26 -16.82
N ALA A 135 8.35 -4.43 -16.19
CA ALA A 135 7.37 -3.58 -16.87
C ALA A 135 7.90 -2.15 -16.94
N ASP A 136 8.22 -1.66 -18.15
CA ASP A 136 8.85 -0.34 -18.35
C ASP A 136 7.93 0.84 -17.96
N ASP A 137 6.61 0.66 -17.97
CA ASP A 137 5.60 1.70 -17.68
C ASP A 137 5.04 1.65 -16.24
N ASN A 138 5.72 0.97 -15.31
CA ASN A 138 5.21 0.83 -13.96
C ASN A 138 5.50 2.08 -13.10
N ILE A 139 4.46 2.60 -12.40
CA ILE A 139 4.57 3.76 -11.52
C ILE A 139 5.64 3.58 -10.42
N TYR A 140 5.87 2.34 -10.00
CA TYR A 140 6.84 2.00 -8.94
C TYR A 140 8.30 2.07 -9.39
N MET A 141 8.57 1.99 -10.71
CA MET A 141 9.94 1.96 -11.26
C MET A 141 10.69 3.27 -11.08
N SER A 142 10.00 4.40 -11.15
CA SER A 142 10.63 5.72 -10.99
C SER A 142 11.14 5.99 -9.57
N HIS A 143 10.50 5.38 -8.57
CA HIS A 143 10.85 5.54 -7.16
C HIS A 143 10.53 4.24 -6.42
N PRO A 144 11.50 3.29 -6.36
CA PRO A 144 11.28 1.98 -5.76
C PRO A 144 11.04 2.05 -4.25
N PHE A 145 11.54 3.09 -3.60
CA PHE A 145 11.33 3.33 -2.17
C PHE A 145 10.20 4.33 -1.96
N ARG A 146 9.22 3.96 -1.14
CA ARG A 146 8.05 4.79 -0.86
C ARG A 146 7.68 4.75 0.60
N PHE A 147 7.30 5.91 1.12
CA PHE A 147 6.60 6.01 2.39
C PHE A 147 5.09 5.91 2.15
N ASP A 148 4.42 5.17 3.00
CA ASP A 148 2.97 5.02 2.96
C ASP A 148 2.35 5.05 4.35
N ILE A 149 1.04 5.25 4.38
CA ILE A 149 0.22 5.11 5.58
C ILE A 149 -0.84 4.08 5.26
N ASN A 150 -0.88 3.02 6.07
CA ASN A 150 -1.84 1.95 6.00
C ASN A 150 -2.87 2.12 7.11
N LEU A 151 -4.13 1.99 6.76
CA LEU A 151 -5.27 2.04 7.68
C LEU A 151 -6.13 0.82 7.46
N GLY A 152 -6.74 0.29 8.50
CA GLY A 152 -7.65 -0.82 8.29
C GLY A 152 -8.14 -1.48 9.56
N ILE A 153 -8.64 -2.69 9.37
CA ILE A 153 -9.18 -3.53 10.42
C ILE A 153 -8.26 -4.75 10.58
N LYS A 154 -7.91 -5.04 11.81
CA LYS A 154 -7.13 -6.22 12.21
C LYS A 154 -8.00 -7.20 12.98
N ILE A 155 -7.97 -8.46 12.56
CA ILE A 155 -8.61 -9.57 13.23
C ILE A 155 -7.52 -10.43 13.87
N ASN A 156 -7.52 -10.52 15.19
CA ASN A 156 -6.59 -11.35 15.95
C ASN A 156 -7.21 -12.75 16.16
N LEU A 157 -6.57 -13.79 15.66
CA LEU A 157 -7.08 -15.17 15.69
C LEU A 157 -6.65 -15.98 16.92
N GLY A 158 -5.88 -15.41 17.83
CA GLY A 158 -5.45 -16.04 19.07
C GLY A 158 -6.06 -15.39 20.32
N LYS A 159 -6.09 -16.16 21.41
CA LYS A 159 -6.40 -15.65 22.76
C LYS A 159 -5.22 -14.85 23.29
#